data_235f7f53ce5b1c5105a9256f87859656
#
_entry.id   235f7f53ce5b1c5105a9256f87859656
#
_cell.length_a   1.000
_cell.length_b   1.000
_cell.length_c   1.000
_cell.angle_alpha   90.00
_cell.angle_beta   90.00
_cell.angle_gamma   90.00
#
_symmetry.space_group_name_H-M   'P 1'
#
loop_
_entity.id
_entity.type
_entity.pdbx_description
1 polymer ?
#
loop_
_entity_poly.entity_id
_entity_poly.type
_entity_poly.pdbx_seq_one_letter_code
_entity_poly.pdbx_strand_id
1 'polypeptide(L)'
;LIVEDDAGDPRTASLAAQKLASAGVMAVIGTYGSAVTEASQNIIDEAEIMQIATGSTSVRLTEKGLPLFFRTCPRDDEQGRVASKVIAAKGFKKVAILHDNSSYAKGLAEEAQKGLKGAGVPVVFYDALTPSERDYTAILTKLKAADPDLIFFTGYYPEAGMLLRQKKEMHWDVPMMGGDAANNTDLVKIAGKDAA
;
A
#
# COMPACT_ATOMS: atom_id res chain seq x y z
N LEU A 1 -1.69 -19.79 22.17
CA LEU A 1 -1.89 -18.88 21.06
C LEU A 1 -3.35 -18.37 21.09
N ILE A 2 -3.54 -17.05 21.08
CA ILE A 2 -4.84 -16.38 20.93
C ILE A 2 -4.81 -15.72 19.55
N VAL A 3 -5.91 -15.84 18.80
CA VAL A 3 -6.04 -15.28 17.46
C VAL A 3 -7.24 -14.34 17.43
N GLU A 4 -7.02 -13.11 16.99
CA GLU A 4 -8.07 -12.13 16.73
C GLU A 4 -7.92 -11.64 15.27
N ASP A 5 -9.03 -11.33 14.64
CA ASP A 5 -9.06 -10.85 13.25
C ASP A 5 -9.31 -9.33 13.25
N ASP A 6 -8.43 -8.58 12.59
CA ASP A 6 -8.57 -7.13 12.41
C ASP A 6 -9.44 -6.75 11.19
N ALA A 7 -9.80 -7.73 10.36
CA ALA A 7 -10.60 -7.57 9.15
C ALA A 7 -10.08 -6.50 8.16
N GLY A 8 -8.82 -6.07 8.29
CA GLY A 8 -8.26 -4.95 7.54
C GLY A 8 -8.88 -3.59 7.89
N ASP A 9 -9.66 -3.51 8.97
CA ASP A 9 -10.38 -2.31 9.41
C ASP A 9 -9.78 -1.73 10.70
N PRO A 10 -9.44 -0.42 10.73
CA PRO A 10 -8.80 0.20 11.90
C PRO A 10 -9.61 0.11 13.20
N ARG A 11 -10.96 0.17 13.12
CA ARG A 11 -11.81 0.07 14.29
C ARG A 11 -11.81 -1.35 14.85
N THR A 12 -11.91 -2.34 13.97
CA THR A 12 -11.84 -3.76 14.33
C THR A 12 -10.47 -4.10 14.92
N ALA A 13 -9.39 -3.57 14.35
CA ALA A 13 -8.03 -3.72 14.87
C ALA A 13 -7.88 -3.18 16.31
N SER A 14 -8.46 -2.01 16.60
CA SER A 14 -8.46 -1.46 17.95
C SER A 14 -9.19 -2.38 18.95
N LEU A 15 -10.33 -2.96 18.56
CA LEU A 15 -11.06 -3.90 19.39
C LEU A 15 -10.28 -5.21 19.59
N ALA A 16 -9.66 -5.74 18.55
CA ALA A 16 -8.79 -6.91 18.63
C ALA A 16 -7.60 -6.67 19.56
N ALA A 17 -6.95 -5.51 19.46
CA ALA A 17 -5.85 -5.11 20.34
C ALA A 17 -6.29 -5.04 21.82
N GLN A 18 -7.46 -4.45 22.11
CA GLN A 18 -8.01 -4.39 23.47
C GLN A 18 -8.28 -5.78 24.05
N LYS A 19 -8.82 -6.70 23.24
CA LYS A 19 -9.05 -8.09 23.66
C LYS A 19 -7.75 -8.80 23.97
N LEU A 20 -6.73 -8.67 23.09
CA LEU A 20 -5.41 -9.27 23.30
C LEU A 20 -4.73 -8.72 24.56
N ALA A 21 -4.78 -7.40 24.77
CA ALA A 21 -4.26 -6.75 25.98
C ALA A 21 -4.97 -7.27 27.25
N SER A 22 -6.30 -7.36 27.22
CA SER A 22 -7.08 -7.88 28.34
C SER A 22 -6.83 -9.36 28.62
N ALA A 23 -6.43 -10.13 27.61
CA ALA A 23 -6.06 -11.54 27.75
C ALA A 23 -4.66 -11.76 28.34
N GLY A 24 -3.89 -10.68 28.57
CA GLY A 24 -2.56 -10.73 29.18
C GLY A 24 -1.52 -11.42 28.31
N VAL A 25 -1.58 -11.26 26.98
CA VAL A 25 -0.55 -11.80 26.08
C VAL A 25 0.77 -11.06 26.28
N MET A 26 1.91 -11.73 26.11
CA MET A 26 3.24 -11.12 26.23
C MET A 26 3.73 -10.47 24.93
N ALA A 27 3.20 -10.91 23.77
CA ALA A 27 3.57 -10.39 22.47
C ALA A 27 2.41 -10.55 21.49
N VAL A 28 2.34 -9.64 20.51
CA VAL A 28 1.41 -9.67 19.38
C VAL A 28 2.21 -9.76 18.08
N ILE A 29 1.89 -10.74 17.25
CA ILE A 29 2.42 -10.87 15.89
C ILE A 29 1.32 -10.43 14.93
N GLY A 30 1.54 -9.34 14.24
CA GLY A 30 0.59 -8.62 13.39
C GLY A 30 0.72 -7.11 13.64
N THR A 31 0.07 -6.32 12.89
CA THR A 31 -0.90 -6.57 11.83
C THR A 31 -0.24 -6.50 10.45
N TYR A 32 -1.03 -6.70 9.37
CA TYR A 32 -0.50 -6.59 8.00
C TYR A 32 -0.57 -5.15 7.46
N GLY A 33 -1.71 -4.50 7.52
CA GLY A 33 -1.92 -3.17 6.95
C GLY A 33 -1.43 -2.05 7.87
N SER A 34 -0.86 -0.99 7.31
CA SER A 34 -0.34 0.14 8.09
C SER A 34 -1.43 0.86 8.89
N ALA A 35 -2.62 1.06 8.31
CA ALA A 35 -3.74 1.73 8.99
C ALA A 35 -4.24 0.95 10.22
N VAL A 36 -4.29 -0.38 10.12
CA VAL A 36 -4.71 -1.25 11.25
C VAL A 36 -3.63 -1.33 12.32
N THR A 37 -2.34 -1.30 11.95
CA THR A 37 -1.23 -1.19 12.91
C THR A 37 -1.27 0.16 13.62
N GLU A 38 -1.48 1.25 12.91
CA GLU A 38 -1.61 2.60 13.51
C GLU A 38 -2.71 2.65 14.58
N ALA A 39 -3.84 1.97 14.33
CA ALA A 39 -4.98 1.93 15.24
C ALA A 39 -4.76 1.03 16.47
N SER A 40 -3.97 -0.03 16.35
CA SER A 40 -3.70 -0.99 17.43
C SER A 40 -2.46 -0.65 18.27
N GLN A 41 -1.48 0.01 17.66
CA GLN A 41 -0.12 0.18 18.16
C GLN A 41 -0.06 0.84 19.56
N ASN A 42 -0.81 1.92 19.78
CA ASN A 42 -0.80 2.60 21.07
C ASN A 42 -1.46 1.74 22.18
N ILE A 43 -2.52 1.00 21.84
CA ILE A 43 -3.23 0.12 22.79
C ILE A 43 -2.29 -0.99 23.27
N ILE A 44 -1.52 -1.57 22.37
CA ILE A 44 -0.55 -2.63 22.68
C ILE A 44 0.63 -2.07 23.48
N ASP A 45 1.13 -0.87 23.13
CA ASP A 45 2.23 -0.21 23.83
C ASP A 45 1.82 0.21 25.25
N GLU A 46 0.64 0.80 25.45
CA GLU A 46 0.08 1.15 26.78
C GLU A 46 -0.09 -0.07 27.67
N ALA A 47 -0.32 -1.24 27.12
CA ALA A 47 -0.39 -2.51 27.83
C ALA A 47 1.00 -3.15 28.09
N GLU A 48 2.09 -2.47 27.72
CA GLU A 48 3.47 -2.97 27.84
C GLU A 48 3.72 -4.30 27.09
N ILE A 49 3.04 -4.51 25.97
CA ILE A 49 3.09 -5.71 25.13
C ILE A 49 3.97 -5.44 23.91
N MET A 50 4.87 -6.38 23.58
CA MET A 50 5.68 -6.33 22.36
C MET A 50 4.79 -6.56 21.15
N GLN A 51 4.87 -5.67 20.13
CA GLN A 51 4.21 -5.85 18.85
C GLN A 51 5.24 -6.02 17.72
N ILE A 52 5.06 -7.07 16.92
CA ILE A 52 5.89 -7.34 15.73
C ILE A 52 4.98 -7.31 14.50
N ALA A 53 4.95 -6.19 13.79
CA ALA A 53 4.18 -6.04 12.56
C ALA A 53 4.80 -6.86 11.41
N THR A 54 3.94 -7.51 10.62
CA THR A 54 4.38 -8.47 9.60
C THR A 54 4.44 -7.89 8.19
N GLY A 55 3.62 -6.87 7.87
CA GLY A 55 3.54 -6.26 6.54
C GLY A 55 3.31 -4.75 6.55
N SER A 56 3.30 -4.11 7.70
CA SER A 56 3.00 -2.69 7.86
C SER A 56 4.22 -1.82 7.56
N THR A 57 4.28 -1.23 6.38
CA THR A 57 5.46 -0.56 5.83
C THR A 57 5.52 0.94 6.08
N SER A 58 4.41 1.58 6.50
CA SER A 58 4.37 3.03 6.73
C SER A 58 5.50 3.51 7.63
N VAL A 59 6.18 4.57 7.18
CA VAL A 59 7.31 5.20 7.87
C VAL A 59 6.92 5.66 9.28
N ARG A 60 5.73 6.22 9.43
CA ARG A 60 5.21 6.79 10.68
C ARG A 60 5.15 5.80 11.84
N LEU A 61 4.99 4.50 11.58
CA LEU A 61 4.84 3.49 12.62
C LEU A 61 6.05 3.41 13.55
N THR A 62 7.27 3.58 13.03
CA THR A 62 8.49 3.58 13.82
C THR A 62 8.96 4.98 14.21
N GLU A 63 8.45 6.03 13.57
CA GLU A 63 8.75 7.42 13.96
C GLU A 63 8.04 7.85 15.25
N LYS A 64 7.02 7.11 15.69
CA LYS A 64 6.41 7.30 17.01
C LYS A 64 7.37 6.98 18.16
N GLY A 65 8.42 6.21 17.93
CA GLY A 65 9.41 5.85 18.93
C GLY A 65 8.90 4.92 20.02
N LEU A 66 7.88 4.11 19.76
CA LEU A 66 7.34 3.14 20.70
C LEU A 66 8.38 2.03 20.95
N PRO A 67 8.83 1.81 22.22
CA PRO A 67 9.98 0.97 22.49
C PRO A 67 9.76 -0.53 22.26
N LEU A 68 8.51 -0.98 22.30
CA LEU A 68 8.13 -2.39 22.11
C LEU A 68 7.55 -2.68 20.73
N PHE A 69 7.60 -1.73 19.78
CA PHE A 69 7.14 -1.92 18.41
C PHE A 69 8.29 -2.29 17.47
N PHE A 70 8.13 -3.40 16.78
CA PHE A 70 9.06 -3.93 15.79
C PHE A 70 8.32 -4.28 14.49
N ARG A 71 9.05 -4.41 13.38
CA ARG A 71 8.52 -4.92 12.10
C ARG A 71 9.54 -5.80 11.39
N THR A 72 9.05 -6.74 10.59
CA THR A 72 9.86 -7.65 9.77
C THR A 72 9.95 -7.23 8.31
N CYS A 73 9.20 -6.21 7.90
CA CYS A 73 9.18 -5.68 6.54
C CYS A 73 9.98 -4.37 6.41
N PRO A 74 10.47 -4.02 5.21
CA PRO A 74 11.09 -2.72 4.95
C PRO A 74 10.08 -1.58 5.08
N ARG A 75 10.58 -0.35 5.14
CA ARG A 75 9.77 0.87 5.21
C ARG A 75 9.46 1.42 3.82
N ASP A 76 8.40 2.20 3.71
CA ASP A 76 7.97 2.82 2.45
C ASP A 76 8.97 3.82 1.88
N ASP A 77 9.80 4.47 2.70
CA ASP A 77 10.88 5.33 2.22
C ASP A 77 11.93 4.52 1.41
N GLU A 78 12.27 3.32 1.87
CA GLU A 78 13.15 2.42 1.12
C GLU A 78 12.45 1.84 -0.12
N GLN A 79 11.21 1.43 0.01
CA GLN A 79 10.41 0.93 -1.11
C GLN A 79 10.25 2.00 -2.21
N GLY A 80 9.89 3.24 -1.84
CA GLY A 80 9.77 4.37 -2.77
C GLY A 80 11.10 4.72 -3.44
N ARG A 81 12.21 4.65 -2.68
CA ARG A 81 13.57 4.85 -3.21
C ARG A 81 13.94 3.80 -4.25
N VAL A 82 13.65 2.53 -3.97
CA VAL A 82 13.92 1.42 -4.91
C VAL A 82 13.05 1.54 -6.14
N ALA A 83 11.74 1.75 -5.98
CA ALA A 83 10.80 1.93 -7.07
C ALA A 83 11.24 3.05 -8.01
N SER A 84 11.57 4.22 -7.46
CA SER A 84 12.02 5.37 -8.25
C SER A 84 13.30 5.09 -9.04
N LYS A 85 14.27 4.38 -8.44
CA LYS A 85 15.49 3.95 -9.14
C LYS A 85 15.20 3.00 -10.31
N VAL A 86 14.33 2.01 -10.09
CA VAL A 86 13.95 1.05 -11.12
C VAL A 86 13.22 1.75 -12.27
N ILE A 87 12.28 2.63 -11.96
CA ILE A 87 11.53 3.41 -12.94
C ILE A 87 12.47 4.26 -13.79
N ALA A 88 13.38 5.00 -13.17
CA ALA A 88 14.37 5.82 -13.87
C ALA A 88 15.32 4.97 -14.73
N ALA A 89 15.82 3.84 -14.20
CA ALA A 89 16.72 2.94 -14.92
C ALA A 89 16.06 2.27 -16.13
N LYS A 90 14.74 2.01 -16.08
CA LYS A 90 13.97 1.52 -17.23
C LYS A 90 13.67 2.59 -18.28
N GLY A 91 14.00 3.85 -18.01
CA GLY A 91 13.88 4.93 -18.96
C GLY A 91 12.50 5.56 -19.09
N PHE A 92 11.57 5.29 -18.18
CA PHE A 92 10.26 5.95 -18.15
C PHE A 92 10.40 7.46 -17.96
N LYS A 93 9.58 8.25 -18.68
CA LYS A 93 9.68 9.71 -18.76
C LYS A 93 8.45 10.44 -18.20
N LYS A 94 7.31 9.78 -18.08
CA LYS A 94 6.06 10.37 -17.61
C LYS A 94 5.34 9.36 -16.72
N VAL A 95 5.48 9.50 -15.41
CA VAL A 95 4.90 8.57 -14.44
C VAL A 95 3.58 9.11 -13.90
N ALA A 96 2.55 8.27 -13.90
CA ALA A 96 1.35 8.50 -13.13
C ALA A 96 1.43 7.73 -11.81
N ILE A 97 1.13 8.38 -10.69
CA ILE A 97 0.99 7.74 -9.39
C ILE A 97 -0.47 7.71 -9.01
N LEU A 98 -0.97 6.52 -8.66
CA LEU A 98 -2.33 6.30 -8.20
C LEU A 98 -2.30 5.53 -6.88
N HIS A 99 -3.05 5.98 -5.87
CA HIS A 99 -3.14 5.34 -4.55
C HIS A 99 -4.59 5.19 -4.09
N ASP A 100 -4.84 4.45 -3.01
CA ASP A 100 -6.18 4.24 -2.44
C ASP A 100 -6.46 5.11 -1.20
N ASN A 101 -5.61 6.10 -0.95
CA ASN A 101 -5.67 7.01 0.20
C ASN A 101 -5.53 6.34 1.58
N SER A 102 -5.21 5.06 1.67
CA SER A 102 -4.82 4.41 2.92
C SER A 102 -3.48 4.95 3.44
N SER A 103 -3.20 4.75 4.73
CA SER A 103 -1.93 5.15 5.37
C SER A 103 -0.72 4.55 4.64
N TYR A 104 -0.81 3.27 4.21
CA TYR A 104 0.20 2.60 3.40
C TYR A 104 0.33 3.24 2.02
N ALA A 105 -0.74 3.19 1.22
CA ALA A 105 -0.67 3.53 -0.20
C ALA A 105 -0.28 4.99 -0.44
N LYS A 106 -0.83 5.91 0.36
CA LYS A 106 -0.49 7.32 0.29
C LYS A 106 0.96 7.57 0.72
N GLY A 107 1.41 6.92 1.80
CA GLY A 107 2.79 7.03 2.27
C GLY A 107 3.80 6.59 1.22
N LEU A 108 3.59 5.42 0.61
CA LEU A 108 4.44 4.92 -0.47
C LEU A 108 4.39 5.83 -1.71
N ALA A 109 3.21 6.35 -2.07
CA ALA A 109 3.07 7.29 -3.18
C ALA A 109 3.88 8.57 -2.97
N GLU A 110 3.85 9.14 -1.76
CA GLU A 110 4.62 10.33 -1.38
C GLU A 110 6.13 10.07 -1.46
N GLU A 111 6.60 8.94 -0.95
CA GLU A 111 8.03 8.58 -1.00
C GLU A 111 8.51 8.30 -2.44
N ALA A 112 7.69 7.64 -3.26
CA ALA A 112 7.98 7.45 -4.67
C ALA A 112 8.02 8.77 -5.44
N GLN A 113 7.08 9.69 -5.17
CA GLN A 113 7.07 11.02 -5.78
C GLN A 113 8.35 11.81 -5.46
N LYS A 114 8.79 11.78 -4.21
CA LYS A 114 10.08 12.39 -3.80
C LYS A 114 11.26 11.79 -4.57
N GLY A 115 11.31 10.46 -4.64
CA GLY A 115 12.38 9.74 -5.34
C GLY A 115 12.40 10.02 -6.85
N LEU A 116 11.24 10.03 -7.51
CA LEU A 116 11.10 10.35 -8.94
C LEU A 116 11.52 11.80 -9.23
N LYS A 117 11.11 12.75 -8.38
CA LYS A 117 11.55 14.15 -8.47
C LYS A 117 13.08 14.25 -8.37
N GLY A 118 13.68 13.54 -7.41
CA GLY A 118 15.14 13.49 -7.26
C GLY A 118 15.86 12.86 -8.45
N ALA A 119 15.22 11.93 -9.15
CA ALA A 119 15.74 11.29 -10.38
C ALA A 119 15.43 12.08 -11.66
N GLY A 120 14.76 13.23 -11.58
CA GLY A 120 14.38 14.04 -12.74
C GLY A 120 13.27 13.42 -13.60
N VAL A 121 12.47 12.49 -13.05
CA VAL A 121 11.36 11.84 -13.75
C VAL A 121 10.04 12.56 -13.37
N PRO A 122 9.36 13.22 -14.32
CA PRO A 122 8.12 13.92 -14.05
C PRO A 122 6.99 12.98 -13.60
N VAL A 123 6.27 13.40 -12.55
CA VAL A 123 4.99 12.82 -12.18
C VAL A 123 3.89 13.66 -12.85
N VAL A 124 3.28 13.11 -13.91
CA VAL A 124 2.28 13.81 -14.74
C VAL A 124 0.85 13.67 -14.22
N PHE A 125 0.63 12.74 -13.29
CA PHE A 125 -0.64 12.50 -12.63
C PHE A 125 -0.41 11.98 -11.21
N TYR A 126 -1.15 12.52 -10.25
CA TYR A 126 -1.14 12.07 -8.87
C TYR A 126 -2.53 12.23 -8.29
N ASP A 127 -3.21 11.12 -8.00
CA ASP A 127 -4.58 11.12 -7.47
C ASP A 127 -4.86 9.84 -6.67
N ALA A 128 -6.01 9.83 -6.00
CA ALA A 128 -6.49 8.69 -5.23
C ALA A 128 -7.74 8.08 -5.88
N LEU A 129 -7.83 6.75 -5.82
CA LEU A 129 -9.10 6.05 -6.05
C LEU A 129 -9.79 5.76 -4.70
N THR A 130 -11.09 5.48 -4.77
CA THR A 130 -11.85 4.94 -3.64
C THR A 130 -11.74 3.42 -3.68
N PRO A 131 -11.21 2.77 -2.62
CA PRO A 131 -11.10 1.30 -2.61
C PRO A 131 -12.48 0.62 -2.59
N SER A 132 -12.52 -0.63 -3.02
CA SER A 132 -13.71 -1.49 -3.08
C SER A 132 -14.81 -1.04 -4.06
N GLU A 133 -14.51 -0.09 -4.95
CA GLU A 133 -15.38 0.24 -6.06
C GLU A 133 -15.34 -0.87 -7.14
N ARG A 134 -16.42 -0.99 -7.90
CA ARG A 134 -16.52 -1.98 -9.00
C ARG A 134 -16.07 -1.42 -10.34
N ASP A 135 -16.02 -0.11 -10.46
CA ASP A 135 -15.71 0.59 -11.71
C ASP A 135 -14.73 1.74 -11.47
N TYR A 136 -13.57 1.62 -12.10
CA TYR A 136 -12.49 2.60 -12.09
C TYR A 136 -12.33 3.33 -13.43
N THR A 137 -13.28 3.17 -14.37
CA THR A 137 -13.20 3.76 -15.71
C THR A 137 -13.03 5.28 -15.68
N ALA A 138 -13.69 5.96 -14.73
CA ALA A 138 -13.59 7.41 -14.60
C ALA A 138 -12.16 7.88 -14.25
N ILE A 139 -11.51 7.24 -13.27
CA ILE A 139 -10.14 7.58 -12.90
C ILE A 139 -9.14 7.14 -13.97
N LEU A 140 -9.34 5.97 -14.61
CA LEU A 140 -8.53 5.51 -15.73
C LEU A 140 -8.60 6.46 -16.92
N THR A 141 -9.78 7.03 -17.21
CA THR A 141 -9.96 8.03 -18.28
C THR A 141 -9.17 9.31 -18.00
N LYS A 142 -9.23 9.83 -16.76
CA LYS A 142 -8.42 10.98 -16.35
C LYS A 142 -6.93 10.69 -16.46
N LEU A 143 -6.53 9.51 -16.01
CA LEU A 143 -5.15 9.06 -16.02
C LEU A 143 -4.62 8.92 -17.46
N LYS A 144 -5.44 8.34 -18.36
CA LYS A 144 -5.12 8.22 -19.79
C LYS A 144 -4.96 9.58 -20.45
N ALA A 145 -5.76 10.58 -20.06
CA ALA A 145 -5.64 11.96 -20.58
C ALA A 145 -4.34 12.66 -20.18
N ALA A 146 -3.70 12.25 -19.08
CA ALA A 146 -2.38 12.74 -18.68
C ALA A 146 -1.23 12.12 -19.47
N ASP A 147 -1.50 11.15 -20.34
CA ASP A 147 -0.57 10.47 -21.24
C ASP A 147 0.71 9.99 -20.55
N PRO A 148 0.64 9.18 -19.48
CA PRO A 148 1.80 8.58 -18.85
C PRO A 148 2.36 7.43 -19.68
N ASP A 149 3.65 7.14 -19.51
CA ASP A 149 4.31 5.94 -20.04
C ASP A 149 4.45 4.82 -18.99
N LEU A 150 4.12 5.11 -17.72
CA LEU A 150 4.02 4.15 -16.62
C LEU A 150 2.96 4.61 -15.62
N ILE A 151 2.16 3.65 -15.13
CA ILE A 151 1.34 3.82 -13.92
C ILE A 151 2.07 3.16 -12.76
N PHE A 152 2.34 3.90 -11.68
CA PHE A 152 2.77 3.34 -10.41
C PHE A 152 1.58 3.35 -9.44
N PHE A 153 1.04 2.16 -9.18
CA PHE A 153 -0.08 1.98 -8.26
C PHE A 153 0.43 1.49 -6.90
N THR A 154 0.16 2.22 -5.85
CA THR A 154 0.68 1.94 -4.52
C THR A 154 -0.36 1.32 -3.56
N GLY A 155 -1.56 0.99 -4.04
CA GLY A 155 -2.59 0.31 -3.25
C GLY A 155 -2.45 -1.22 -3.24
N TYR A 156 -3.52 -1.88 -2.84
CA TYR A 156 -3.56 -3.33 -2.64
C TYR A 156 -3.93 -4.09 -3.92
N TYR A 157 -3.68 -5.42 -3.92
CA TYR A 157 -3.88 -6.30 -5.08
C TYR A 157 -5.32 -6.36 -5.62
N PRO A 158 -6.41 -6.22 -4.82
CA PRO A 158 -7.76 -6.26 -5.38
C PRO A 158 -8.01 -5.12 -6.36
N GLU A 159 -7.69 -3.89 -5.99
CA GLU A 159 -7.80 -2.72 -6.84
C GLU A 159 -6.82 -2.77 -8.01
N ALA A 160 -5.59 -3.24 -7.76
CA ALA A 160 -4.60 -3.43 -8.83
C ALA A 160 -5.12 -4.37 -9.93
N GLY A 161 -5.72 -5.51 -9.55
CA GLY A 161 -6.31 -6.44 -10.49
C GLY A 161 -7.48 -5.87 -11.28
N MET A 162 -8.35 -5.09 -10.62
CA MET A 162 -9.46 -4.38 -11.27
C MET A 162 -8.96 -3.32 -12.27
N LEU A 163 -7.97 -2.54 -11.88
CA LEU A 163 -7.34 -1.53 -12.76
C LEU A 163 -6.72 -2.18 -14.00
N LEU A 164 -5.99 -3.28 -13.85
CA LEU A 164 -5.41 -4.03 -14.97
C LEU A 164 -6.49 -4.52 -15.93
N ARG A 165 -7.57 -5.13 -15.41
CA ARG A 165 -8.68 -5.62 -16.22
C ARG A 165 -9.36 -4.50 -17.00
N GLN A 166 -9.76 -3.42 -16.30
CA GLN A 166 -10.50 -2.33 -16.94
C GLN A 166 -9.61 -1.53 -17.89
N LYS A 167 -8.32 -1.37 -17.59
CA LYS A 167 -7.34 -0.81 -18.53
C LYS A 167 -7.28 -1.62 -19.82
N LYS A 168 -7.30 -2.96 -19.73
CA LYS A 168 -7.34 -3.85 -20.89
C LYS A 168 -8.63 -3.71 -21.69
N GLU A 169 -9.79 -3.64 -21.01
CA GLU A 169 -11.09 -3.38 -21.63
C GLU A 169 -11.14 -2.04 -22.38
N MET A 170 -10.40 -1.04 -21.89
CA MET A 170 -10.23 0.26 -22.55
C MET A 170 -9.20 0.25 -23.71
N HIS A 171 -8.64 -0.91 -24.08
CA HIS A 171 -7.56 -1.04 -25.05
C HIS A 171 -6.40 -0.07 -24.79
N TRP A 172 -5.97 -0.02 -23.52
CA TRP A 172 -4.89 0.85 -23.08
C TRP A 172 -3.74 0.04 -22.47
N ASP A 173 -2.66 -0.09 -23.22
CA ASP A 173 -1.53 -1.00 -22.92
C ASP A 173 -0.38 -0.36 -22.12
N VAL A 174 -0.59 0.83 -21.51
CA VAL A 174 0.44 1.42 -20.65
C VAL A 174 0.82 0.45 -19.53
N PRO A 175 2.13 0.24 -19.27
CA PRO A 175 2.54 -0.66 -18.20
C PRO A 175 2.14 -0.13 -16.82
N MET A 176 1.87 -1.06 -15.90
CA MET A 176 1.58 -0.76 -14.51
C MET A 176 2.59 -1.47 -13.60
N MET A 177 3.15 -0.74 -12.65
CA MET A 177 4.01 -1.25 -11.58
C MET A 177 3.26 -1.11 -10.25
N GLY A 178 3.29 -2.16 -9.43
CA GLY A 178 2.70 -2.15 -8.09
C GLY A 178 3.73 -2.01 -6.98
N GLY A 179 3.27 -1.63 -5.79
CA GLY A 179 4.00 -1.79 -4.54
C GLY A 179 3.96 -3.25 -4.06
N ASP A 180 4.55 -3.53 -2.89
CA ASP A 180 4.61 -4.87 -2.29
C ASP A 180 3.22 -5.49 -2.05
N ALA A 181 2.23 -4.69 -1.66
CA ALA A 181 0.87 -5.17 -1.42
C ALA A 181 0.10 -5.59 -2.70
N ALA A 182 0.63 -5.29 -3.88
CA ALA A 182 0.12 -5.80 -5.14
C ALA A 182 0.67 -7.21 -5.47
N ASN A 183 1.71 -7.68 -4.77
CA ASN A 183 2.33 -8.98 -5.00
C ASN A 183 1.51 -10.11 -4.36
N ASN A 184 0.43 -10.50 -5.04
CA ASN A 184 -0.48 -11.55 -4.61
C ASN A 184 -0.95 -12.36 -5.82
N THR A 185 -1.04 -13.69 -5.69
CA THR A 185 -1.47 -14.59 -6.77
C THR A 185 -2.91 -14.34 -7.20
N ASP A 186 -3.76 -13.81 -6.32
CA ASP A 186 -5.16 -13.49 -6.64
C ASP A 186 -5.28 -12.27 -7.57
N LEU A 187 -4.25 -11.42 -7.66
CA LEU A 187 -4.20 -10.36 -8.65
C LEU A 187 -4.47 -10.88 -10.06
N VAL A 188 -3.81 -11.98 -10.46
CA VAL A 188 -3.99 -12.59 -11.79
C VAL A 188 -5.41 -13.12 -11.98
N LYS A 189 -6.04 -13.65 -10.92
CA LYS A 189 -7.43 -14.13 -10.97
C LYS A 189 -8.41 -12.97 -11.21
N ILE A 190 -8.16 -11.83 -10.56
CA ILE A 190 -9.01 -10.63 -10.68
C ILE A 190 -8.80 -9.93 -12.01
N ALA A 191 -7.55 -9.75 -12.41
CA ALA A 191 -7.18 -9.08 -13.66
C ALA A 191 -7.57 -9.89 -14.90
N GLY A 192 -7.53 -11.23 -14.81
CA GLY A 192 -7.58 -12.13 -15.94
C GLY A 192 -6.20 -12.37 -16.56
N LYS A 193 -6.01 -13.55 -17.15
CA LYS A 193 -4.70 -14.01 -17.65
C LYS A 193 -4.06 -13.08 -18.71
N ASP A 194 -4.89 -12.38 -19.49
CA ASP A 194 -4.43 -11.53 -20.59
C ASP A 194 -4.21 -10.07 -20.17
N ALA A 195 -4.48 -9.73 -18.92
CA ALA A 195 -4.38 -8.36 -18.40
C ALA A 195 -3.27 -8.18 -17.36
N ALA A 196 -2.71 -9.28 -16.84
CA ALA A 196 -1.69 -9.28 -15.80
C ALA A 196 -0.28 -9.50 -16.36
#